data_7ca5b0f17c09249f053ab891aa0cef51
#
_entry.id   7ca5b0f17c09249f053ab891aa0cef51
#
_cell.length_a   1.000
_cell.length_b   1.000
_cell.length_c   1.000
_cell.angle_alpha   90.00
_cell.angle_beta   90.00
_cell.angle_gamma   90.00
#
_symmetry.space_group_name_H-M   'P 1'
#
loop_
_entity.id
_entity.type
_entity.pdbx_description
1 polymer ?
#
loop_
_entity_poly.entity_id
_entity_poly.type
_entity_poly.pdbx_seq_one_letter_code
_entity_poly.pdbx_strand_id
1 'polypeptide(L)'
;MKKLLLIVIGLVLCQFSFAQTTSPAKAPYDSLLAKKLGADQYGMKKYVMAFLKAGPHRLTDSVAREKLQAAHLKNIGRLAAEGKLIIAGPFLDDQSIRGIFIFNVETVEEAQKLTETDPAIQAGSLIMELHPWYGSAALMEVVQIHKTIQAKSITD
;
A
#
# COMPACT_ATOMS: atom_id res chain seq x y z
N MET A 1 66.63 12.54 -50.62
CA MET A 1 65.31 13.11 -50.20
C MET A 1 64.72 12.14 -49.16
N LYS A 2 64.85 12.51 -47.88
CA LYS A 2 64.44 11.65 -46.77
C LYS A 2 63.02 12.12 -46.38
N LYS A 3 62.03 11.23 -46.55
CA LYS A 3 60.66 11.45 -46.13
C LYS A 3 60.60 11.19 -44.60
N LEU A 4 60.37 12.24 -43.84
CA LEU A 4 60.15 12.19 -42.40
C LEU A 4 58.73 11.69 -42.15
N LEU A 5 58.61 10.47 -41.61
CA LEU A 5 57.33 9.88 -41.19
C LEU A 5 57.01 10.34 -39.77
N LEU A 6 56.13 11.30 -39.63
CA LEU A 6 55.61 11.72 -38.33
C LEU A 6 54.53 10.75 -37.87
N ILE A 7 54.89 9.90 -36.92
CA ILE A 7 53.92 9.06 -36.20
C ILE A 7 53.30 9.91 -35.12
N VAL A 8 52.08 10.37 -35.37
CA VAL A 8 51.23 11.01 -34.32
C VAL A 8 50.63 9.89 -33.47
N ILE A 9 51.26 9.60 -32.34
CA ILE A 9 50.65 8.75 -31.31
C ILE A 9 49.57 9.53 -30.66
N GLY A 10 48.32 9.33 -31.10
CA GLY A 10 47.15 9.81 -30.43
C GLY A 10 46.98 9.10 -29.10
N LEU A 11 47.33 9.76 -28.00
CA LEU A 11 47.05 9.32 -26.64
C LEU A 11 45.54 9.43 -26.42
N VAL A 12 44.80 8.36 -26.67
CA VAL A 12 43.40 8.24 -26.27
C VAL A 12 43.37 8.08 -24.75
N LEU A 13 43.32 9.21 -24.06
CA LEU A 13 42.97 9.23 -22.63
C LEU A 13 41.51 8.76 -22.47
N CYS A 14 41.35 7.45 -22.28
CA CYS A 14 40.11 6.88 -21.84
C CYS A 14 39.84 7.44 -20.43
N GLN A 15 39.10 8.53 -20.36
CA GLN A 15 38.57 9.06 -19.10
C GLN A 15 37.55 8.03 -18.58
N PHE A 16 38.01 7.09 -17.77
CA PHE A 16 37.09 6.33 -16.92
C PHE A 16 36.44 7.33 -15.94
N SER A 17 35.32 7.89 -16.36
CA SER A 17 34.44 8.56 -15.44
C SER A 17 33.92 7.48 -14.47
N PHE A 18 34.57 7.34 -13.33
CA PHE A 18 33.98 6.69 -12.19
C PHE A 18 32.76 7.54 -11.82
N ALA A 19 31.58 7.11 -12.29
CA ALA A 19 30.34 7.59 -11.73
C ALA A 19 30.40 7.23 -10.24
N GLN A 20 30.79 8.22 -9.40
CA GLN A 20 30.65 8.11 -7.97
C GLN A 20 29.15 7.92 -7.74
N THR A 21 28.73 6.70 -7.48
CA THR A 21 27.42 6.44 -6.88
C THR A 21 27.46 7.04 -5.49
N THR A 22 27.18 8.35 -5.41
CA THR A 22 26.92 8.99 -4.13
C THR A 22 25.71 8.28 -3.58
N SER A 23 25.91 7.46 -2.55
CA SER A 23 24.79 6.92 -1.75
C SER A 23 23.89 8.13 -1.42
N PRO A 24 22.58 8.07 -1.70
CA PRO A 24 21.72 9.22 -1.44
C PRO A 24 21.91 9.62 0.02
N ALA A 25 22.23 10.89 0.24
CA ALA A 25 22.40 11.43 1.58
C ALA A 25 21.16 11.04 2.40
N LYS A 26 21.38 10.45 3.58
CA LYS A 26 20.25 10.08 4.47
C LYS A 26 19.40 11.33 4.68
N ALA A 27 18.11 11.24 4.35
CA ALA A 27 17.18 12.32 4.59
C ALA A 27 17.22 12.72 6.08
N PRO A 28 17.21 14.02 6.40
CA PRO A 28 17.20 14.48 7.78
C PRO A 28 15.95 13.93 8.49
N TYR A 29 16.12 13.56 9.76
CA TYR A 29 15.01 13.08 10.58
C TYR A 29 14.01 14.22 10.85
N ASP A 30 12.74 14.03 10.45
CA ASP A 30 11.64 14.94 10.73
C ASP A 30 10.83 14.43 11.92
N SER A 31 11.13 14.97 13.09
CA SER A 31 10.47 14.58 14.34
C SER A 31 8.99 14.99 14.40
N LEU A 32 8.62 16.07 13.72
CA LEU A 32 7.22 16.52 13.70
C LEU A 32 6.37 15.60 12.84
N LEU A 33 6.88 15.21 11.68
CA LEU A 33 6.23 14.24 10.82
C LEU A 33 6.12 12.88 11.50
N ALA A 34 7.21 12.40 12.12
CA ALA A 34 7.21 11.12 12.85
C ALA A 34 6.13 11.11 13.93
N LYS A 35 6.03 12.18 14.73
CA LYS A 35 4.97 12.33 15.74
C LYS A 35 3.58 12.37 15.13
N LYS A 36 3.37 13.12 14.04
CA LYS A 36 2.10 13.23 13.32
C LYS A 36 1.60 11.85 12.85
N LEU A 37 2.51 11.02 12.33
CA LEU A 37 2.19 9.70 11.79
C LEU A 37 2.11 8.60 12.88
N GLY A 38 2.47 8.92 14.13
CA GLY A 38 2.53 7.95 15.22
C GLY A 38 3.67 6.95 15.07
N ALA A 39 4.77 7.38 14.45
CA ALA A 39 5.96 6.57 14.24
C ALA A 39 6.76 6.40 15.53
N ASP A 40 7.33 5.22 15.72
CA ASP A 40 8.36 4.97 16.73
C ASP A 40 9.76 5.42 16.24
N GLN A 41 10.80 5.12 17.02
CA GLN A 41 12.18 5.48 16.70
C GLN A 41 12.70 4.89 15.38
N TYR A 42 12.05 3.87 14.85
CA TYR A 42 12.39 3.21 13.59
C TYR A 42 11.51 3.67 12.42
N GLY A 43 10.60 4.64 12.64
CA GLY A 43 9.64 5.08 11.63
C GLY A 43 8.50 4.10 11.40
N MET A 44 8.28 3.20 12.37
CA MET A 44 7.32 2.11 12.27
C MET A 44 6.11 2.33 13.18
N LYS A 45 5.05 1.58 12.95
CA LYS A 45 3.79 1.64 13.70
C LYS A 45 3.12 0.27 13.70
N LYS A 46 2.32 0.00 14.74
CA LYS A 46 1.45 -1.18 14.80
C LYS A 46 0.18 -0.95 13.99
N TYR A 47 -0.23 -2.00 13.31
CA TYR A 47 -1.46 -2.10 12.52
C TYR A 47 -2.05 -3.51 12.69
N VAL A 48 -3.22 -3.74 12.12
CA VAL A 48 -3.73 -5.08 11.86
C VAL A 48 -3.93 -5.26 10.36
N MET A 49 -3.30 -6.29 9.79
CA MET A 49 -3.50 -6.71 8.42
C MET A 49 -4.60 -7.77 8.36
N ALA A 50 -5.50 -7.64 7.39
CA ALA A 50 -6.53 -8.63 7.10
C ALA A 50 -6.29 -9.25 5.73
N PHE A 51 -6.32 -10.58 5.65
CA PHE A 51 -6.46 -11.30 4.39
C PHE A 51 -7.93 -11.62 4.15
N LEU A 52 -8.46 -11.11 3.04
CA LEU A 52 -9.83 -11.36 2.64
C LEU A 52 -9.90 -12.68 1.87
N LYS A 53 -10.75 -13.59 2.33
CA LYS A 53 -10.97 -14.89 1.69
C LYS A 53 -12.44 -15.01 1.22
N ALA A 54 -12.68 -15.86 0.23
CA ALA A 54 -14.05 -16.18 -0.17
C ALA A 54 -14.79 -16.85 1.01
N GLY A 55 -15.95 -16.29 1.34
CA GLY A 55 -16.82 -16.88 2.36
C GLY A 55 -17.66 -18.06 1.82
N PRO A 56 -18.32 -18.79 2.72
CA PRO A 56 -19.12 -19.98 2.35
C PRO A 56 -20.41 -19.63 1.60
N HIS A 57 -20.94 -18.41 1.77
CA HIS A 57 -22.21 -18.00 1.19
C HIS A 57 -21.98 -17.15 -0.06
N ARG A 58 -22.04 -17.81 -1.24
CA ARG A 58 -21.85 -17.13 -2.54
C ARG A 58 -23.21 -16.83 -3.14
N LEU A 59 -23.50 -15.54 -3.37
CA LEU A 59 -24.70 -15.13 -4.08
C LEU A 59 -24.62 -15.54 -5.55
N THR A 60 -25.66 -16.20 -6.04
CA THR A 60 -25.77 -16.63 -7.45
C THR A 60 -26.41 -15.54 -8.31
N ASP A 61 -27.33 -14.77 -7.75
CA ASP A 61 -28.00 -13.64 -8.43
C ASP A 61 -27.02 -12.48 -8.67
N SER A 62 -26.94 -12.00 -9.92
CA SER A 62 -26.00 -10.96 -10.33
C SER A 62 -26.33 -9.60 -9.72
N VAL A 63 -27.61 -9.24 -9.65
CA VAL A 63 -28.06 -7.95 -9.10
C VAL A 63 -27.78 -7.88 -7.60
N ALA A 64 -28.06 -8.98 -6.89
CA ALA A 64 -27.74 -9.07 -5.46
C ALA A 64 -26.24 -8.99 -5.20
N ARG A 65 -25.39 -9.60 -6.06
CA ARG A 65 -23.93 -9.48 -5.96
C ARG A 65 -23.43 -8.05 -6.16
N GLU A 66 -23.92 -7.37 -7.19
CA GLU A 66 -23.56 -5.97 -7.48
C GLU A 66 -23.96 -5.05 -6.32
N LYS A 67 -25.15 -5.23 -5.77
CA LYS A 67 -25.62 -4.48 -4.60
C LYS A 67 -24.75 -4.72 -3.38
N LEU A 68 -24.38 -5.99 -3.12
CA LEU A 68 -23.50 -6.33 -2.00
C LEU A 68 -22.10 -5.75 -2.20
N GLN A 69 -21.56 -5.81 -3.42
CA GLN A 69 -20.27 -5.23 -3.76
C GLN A 69 -20.27 -3.70 -3.57
N ALA A 70 -21.31 -3.01 -4.01
CA ALA A 70 -21.44 -1.56 -3.81
C ALA A 70 -21.50 -1.21 -2.32
N ALA A 71 -22.23 -1.98 -1.50
CA ALA A 71 -22.29 -1.78 -0.06
C ALA A 71 -20.93 -2.04 0.63
N HIS A 72 -20.19 -3.07 0.20
CA HIS A 72 -18.82 -3.34 0.64
C HIS A 72 -17.88 -2.18 0.32
N LEU A 73 -17.86 -1.68 -0.93
CA LEU A 73 -17.04 -0.54 -1.33
C LEU A 73 -17.39 0.73 -0.53
N LYS A 74 -18.68 0.99 -0.29
CA LYS A 74 -19.13 2.10 0.55
C LYS A 74 -18.59 2.00 1.98
N ASN A 75 -18.56 0.80 2.57
CA ASN A 75 -17.98 0.57 3.89
C ASN A 75 -16.47 0.82 3.90
N ILE A 76 -15.74 0.39 2.87
CA ILE A 76 -14.31 0.71 2.67
C ILE A 76 -14.11 2.24 2.69
N GLY A 77 -14.86 2.98 1.89
CA GLY A 77 -14.79 4.44 1.83
C GLY A 77 -15.05 5.10 3.16
N ARG A 78 -16.05 4.62 3.92
CA ARG A 78 -16.37 5.11 5.27
C ARG A 78 -15.19 4.88 6.23
N LEU A 79 -14.67 3.67 6.31
CA LEU A 79 -13.55 3.34 7.20
C LEU A 79 -12.27 4.10 6.84
N ALA A 80 -12.03 4.35 5.55
CA ALA A 80 -10.92 5.18 5.09
C ALA A 80 -11.10 6.65 5.50
N ALA A 81 -12.33 7.19 5.38
CA ALA A 81 -12.65 8.56 5.80
C ALA A 81 -12.50 8.74 7.33
N GLU A 82 -12.81 7.72 8.11
CA GLU A 82 -12.63 7.68 9.56
C GLU A 82 -11.16 7.46 9.99
N GLY A 83 -10.23 7.27 9.03
CA GLY A 83 -8.81 6.98 9.30
C GLY A 83 -8.58 5.61 9.94
N LYS A 84 -9.55 4.71 9.86
CA LYS A 84 -9.49 3.34 10.41
C LYS A 84 -8.95 2.32 9.41
N LEU A 85 -9.10 2.58 8.12
CA LEU A 85 -8.61 1.73 7.03
C LEU A 85 -7.61 2.53 6.20
N ILE A 86 -6.38 2.02 6.07
CA ILE A 86 -5.28 2.71 5.37
C ILE A 86 -5.12 2.18 3.96
N ILE A 87 -5.22 0.87 3.81
CA ILE A 87 -5.10 0.17 2.52
C ILE A 87 -6.23 -0.82 2.39
N ALA A 88 -6.85 -0.85 1.22
CA ALA A 88 -7.77 -1.88 0.77
C ALA A 88 -7.52 -2.13 -0.71
N GLY A 89 -7.49 -3.40 -1.10
CA GLY A 89 -7.32 -3.76 -2.51
C GLY A 89 -7.52 -5.24 -2.77
N PRO A 90 -8.16 -5.58 -3.91
CA PRO A 90 -8.29 -6.96 -4.35
C PRO A 90 -6.98 -7.46 -4.97
N PHE A 91 -6.73 -8.76 -4.90
CA PHE A 91 -5.80 -9.44 -5.79
C PHE A 91 -6.43 -9.60 -7.17
N LEU A 92 -5.60 -9.55 -8.22
CA LEU A 92 -6.06 -9.68 -9.60
C LEU A 92 -5.97 -11.11 -10.13
N ASP A 93 -5.60 -12.04 -9.26
CA ASP A 93 -5.61 -13.48 -9.53
C ASP A 93 -6.86 -14.15 -8.93
N ASP A 94 -7.05 -15.45 -9.20
CA ASP A 94 -8.18 -16.24 -8.69
C ASP A 94 -7.74 -17.24 -7.61
N GLN A 95 -6.89 -16.79 -6.68
CA GLN A 95 -6.41 -17.59 -5.55
C GLN A 95 -7.35 -17.51 -4.34
N SER A 96 -7.01 -18.25 -3.29
CA SER A 96 -7.82 -18.33 -2.06
C SER A 96 -7.92 -17.01 -1.31
N ILE A 97 -6.87 -16.18 -1.36
CA ILE A 97 -6.87 -14.81 -0.81
C ILE A 97 -7.36 -13.87 -1.90
N ARG A 98 -8.42 -13.14 -1.62
CA ARG A 98 -9.11 -12.26 -2.56
C ARG A 98 -8.64 -10.80 -2.51
N GLY A 99 -7.99 -10.40 -1.43
CA GLY A 99 -7.48 -9.06 -1.23
C GLY A 99 -6.90 -8.88 0.16
N ILE A 100 -6.44 -7.66 0.44
CA ILE A 100 -5.93 -7.28 1.76
C ILE A 100 -6.56 -5.99 2.25
N PHE A 101 -6.65 -5.87 3.58
CA PHE A 101 -6.86 -4.60 4.28
C PHE A 101 -5.71 -4.35 5.25
N ILE A 102 -5.38 -3.08 5.48
CA ILE A 102 -4.52 -2.66 6.59
C ILE A 102 -5.31 -1.67 7.44
N PHE A 103 -5.66 -2.08 8.66
CA PHE A 103 -6.38 -1.28 9.63
C PHE A 103 -5.41 -0.50 10.52
N ASN A 104 -5.70 0.79 10.72
CA ASN A 104 -5.01 1.66 11.66
C ASN A 104 -5.57 1.46 13.08
N VAL A 105 -5.35 0.28 13.62
CA VAL A 105 -5.68 -0.11 14.99
C VAL A 105 -4.54 -0.97 15.54
N GLU A 106 -4.44 -1.09 16.86
CA GLU A 106 -3.32 -1.78 17.50
C GLU A 106 -3.63 -3.22 17.86
N THR A 107 -4.91 -3.58 17.95
CA THR A 107 -5.33 -4.91 18.39
C THR A 107 -6.23 -5.60 17.38
N VAL A 108 -6.20 -6.94 17.40
CA VAL A 108 -7.05 -7.79 16.56
C VAL A 108 -8.53 -7.58 16.92
N GLU A 109 -8.83 -7.38 18.19
CA GLU A 109 -10.20 -7.18 18.71
C GLU A 109 -10.82 -5.88 18.18
N GLU A 110 -10.01 -4.81 18.04
CA GLU A 110 -10.47 -3.57 17.42
C GLU A 110 -10.71 -3.78 15.90
N ALA A 111 -9.79 -4.45 15.21
CA ALA A 111 -9.96 -4.77 13.79
C ALA A 111 -11.19 -5.66 13.55
N GLN A 112 -11.43 -6.65 14.42
CA GLN A 112 -12.59 -7.54 14.34
C GLN A 112 -13.90 -6.73 14.35
N LYS A 113 -14.05 -5.77 15.26
CA LYS A 113 -15.23 -4.89 15.31
C LYS A 113 -15.42 -4.08 14.03
N LEU A 114 -14.33 -3.68 13.36
CA LEU A 114 -14.39 -2.97 12.08
C LEU A 114 -14.82 -3.91 10.95
N THR A 115 -14.31 -5.16 10.92
CA THR A 115 -14.71 -6.15 9.90
C THR A 115 -16.18 -6.51 10.00
N GLU A 116 -16.74 -6.58 11.21
CA GLU A 116 -18.16 -6.87 11.46
C GLU A 116 -19.11 -5.80 10.92
N THR A 117 -18.62 -4.60 10.60
CA THR A 117 -19.40 -3.56 9.91
C THR A 117 -19.54 -3.76 8.41
N ASP A 118 -18.82 -4.73 7.84
CA ASP A 118 -18.79 -4.96 6.41
C ASP A 118 -19.97 -5.82 5.96
N PRO A 119 -20.84 -5.32 5.05
CA PRO A 119 -21.99 -6.08 4.57
C PRO A 119 -21.59 -7.42 3.90
N ALA A 120 -20.41 -7.51 3.27
CA ALA A 120 -19.95 -8.75 2.64
C ALA A 120 -19.54 -9.80 3.68
N ILE A 121 -19.00 -9.38 4.83
CA ILE A 121 -18.74 -10.24 5.98
C ILE A 121 -20.05 -10.69 6.62
N GLN A 122 -20.97 -9.75 6.88
CA GLN A 122 -22.30 -10.04 7.46
C GLN A 122 -23.09 -11.03 6.62
N ALA A 123 -22.99 -10.94 5.29
CA ALA A 123 -23.63 -11.88 4.36
C ALA A 123 -22.89 -13.22 4.23
N GLY A 124 -21.75 -13.40 4.90
CA GLY A 124 -20.89 -14.58 4.79
C GLY A 124 -20.27 -14.79 3.40
N SER A 125 -20.26 -13.74 2.57
CA SER A 125 -19.64 -13.72 1.24
C SER A 125 -18.13 -13.56 1.29
N LEU A 126 -17.60 -12.91 2.35
CA LEU A 126 -16.20 -12.77 2.66
C LEU A 126 -15.91 -13.24 4.09
N ILE A 127 -14.67 -13.67 4.30
CA ILE A 127 -14.07 -13.93 5.62
C ILE A 127 -12.78 -13.12 5.68
N MET A 128 -12.49 -12.53 6.82
CA MET A 128 -11.23 -11.83 7.08
C MET A 128 -10.40 -12.60 8.12
N GLU A 129 -9.16 -12.91 7.75
CA GLU A 129 -8.15 -13.45 8.66
C GLU A 129 -7.25 -12.31 9.12
N LEU A 130 -7.21 -12.06 10.43
CA LEU A 130 -6.59 -10.87 11.03
C LEU A 130 -5.25 -11.19 11.66
N HIS A 131 -4.23 -10.38 11.36
CA HIS A 131 -2.88 -10.52 11.89
C HIS A 131 -2.37 -9.19 12.44
N PRO A 132 -1.84 -9.16 13.69
CA PRO A 132 -1.05 -8.01 14.14
C PRO A 132 0.12 -7.79 13.18
N TRP A 133 0.33 -6.57 12.75
CA TRP A 133 1.38 -6.26 11.79
C TRP A 133 2.14 -4.99 12.18
N TYR A 134 3.45 -5.02 12.02
CA TYR A 134 4.33 -3.90 12.30
C TYR A 134 4.90 -3.39 10.98
N GLY A 135 4.47 -2.20 10.57
CA GLY A 135 4.78 -1.63 9.27
C GLY A 135 5.21 -0.18 9.34
N SER A 136 5.63 0.39 8.21
CA SER A 136 6.03 1.79 8.13
C SER A 136 4.88 2.71 8.51
N ALA A 137 5.13 3.70 9.40
CA ALA A 137 4.17 4.74 9.74
C ALA A 137 3.86 5.66 8.55
N ALA A 138 4.70 5.69 7.52
CA ALA A 138 4.46 6.46 6.29
C ALA A 138 3.19 6.01 5.56
N LEU A 139 2.69 4.80 5.81
CA LEU A 139 1.41 4.33 5.27
C LEU A 139 0.24 5.24 5.66
N MET A 140 0.34 5.98 6.76
CA MET A 140 -0.69 6.93 7.20
C MET A 140 -0.94 8.07 6.19
N GLU A 141 0.00 8.35 5.29
CA GLU A 141 -0.17 9.34 4.21
C GLU A 141 -0.85 8.77 2.96
N VAL A 142 -0.98 7.43 2.84
CA VAL A 142 -1.51 6.77 1.62
C VAL A 142 -2.89 7.30 1.26
N VAL A 143 -3.82 7.41 2.22
CA VAL A 143 -5.20 7.86 1.96
C VAL A 143 -5.23 9.30 1.44
N GLN A 144 -4.36 10.19 1.97
CA GLN A 144 -4.31 11.59 1.53
C GLN A 144 -3.70 11.69 0.14
N ILE A 145 -2.60 10.99 -0.10
CA ILE A 145 -1.96 10.96 -1.43
C ILE A 145 -2.91 10.35 -2.46
N HIS A 146 -3.59 9.25 -2.11
CA HIS A 146 -4.56 8.60 -3.00
C HIS A 146 -5.64 9.59 -3.50
N LYS A 147 -6.19 10.44 -2.62
CA LYS A 147 -7.18 11.46 -2.99
C LYS A 147 -6.66 12.45 -4.03
N THR A 148 -5.36 12.66 -4.12
CA THR A 148 -4.77 13.60 -5.10
C THR A 148 -4.48 12.97 -6.46
N ILE A 149 -4.46 11.65 -6.55
CA ILE A 149 -4.13 10.90 -7.77
C ILE A 149 -5.34 10.18 -8.38
N GLN A 150 -6.46 10.05 -7.65
CA GLN A 150 -7.69 9.48 -8.18
C GLN A 150 -8.46 10.53 -9.00
N ALA A 151 -8.78 10.22 -10.24
CA ALA A 151 -9.64 11.06 -11.07
C ALA A 151 -11.14 10.77 -10.84
N LYS A 152 -11.47 9.55 -10.38
CA LYS A 152 -12.82 9.09 -10.03
C LYS A 152 -12.75 8.23 -8.79
N SER A 153 -13.74 8.33 -7.91
CA SER A 153 -13.85 7.43 -6.77
C SER A 153 -14.35 6.05 -7.21
N ILE A 154 -13.82 4.99 -6.60
CA ILE A 154 -14.32 3.62 -6.81
C ILE A 154 -15.62 3.35 -6.04
N THR A 155 -16.04 4.31 -5.20
CA THR A 155 -17.26 4.22 -4.37
C THR A 155 -18.42 5.01 -4.93
N ASP A 156 -18.21 5.75 -6.06
CA ASP A 156 -19.22 6.55 -6.76
C ASP A 156 -20.04 5.70 -7.74
#